data_ac573a8e4f6bf666096631f56f838b57
#
_entry.id   ac573a8e4f6bf666096631f56f838b57
#
_cell.length_a   1.000
_cell.length_b   1.000
_cell.length_c   1.000
_cell.angle_alpha   90.00
_cell.angle_beta   90.00
_cell.angle_gamma   90.00
#
_symmetry.space_group_name_H-M   'P 1'
#
loop_
_entity.id
_entity.type
_entity.pdbx_description
1 polymer ?
#
loop_
_entity_poly.entity_id
_entity_poly.type
_entity_poly.pdbx_seq_one_letter_code
_entity_poly.pdbx_strand_id
1 'polypeptide(L)'
;MNEQKKQKLLEQYDDAAFALLMDEYAEEEGARLMAEFEAAQAAGQVPQMPAELDEQCRRMIRRDRAKKRGKQAARSFRKVAVKAAVAVLVFIGLMTTVVMSVDALRVPILELIVEHHERYSSINIGSQNKPTPELNEAEDPITQFVPSGYYSTFYKSDGGYINSLHCNDVDEWINFDMMRAHNEYRFDTEGAVCEYLSVMGYDAVLAVGDPIVLVWYDDISGIIYNLSASDLSKEQLLELAQNIVIYLQEK
;
A
#
# COMPACT_ATOMS: atom_id res chain seq x y z
N MET A 1 30.81 -21.04 25.69
CA MET A 1 30.35 -19.67 26.05
C MET A 1 31.53 -18.76 25.82
N ASN A 2 31.37 -17.68 25.05
CA ASN A 2 32.50 -16.80 24.68
C ASN A 2 33.01 -16.07 25.93
N GLU A 3 34.35 -16.01 26.16
CA GLU A 3 34.99 -15.38 27.31
C GLU A 3 34.50 -13.92 27.53
N GLN A 4 34.30 -13.18 26.48
CA GLN A 4 33.75 -11.80 26.53
C GLN A 4 32.34 -11.74 27.14
N LYS A 5 31.50 -12.76 26.86
CA LYS A 5 30.15 -12.85 27.41
C LYS A 5 30.16 -13.21 28.89
N LYS A 6 31.13 -14.03 29.31
CA LYS A 6 31.35 -14.41 30.72
C LYS A 6 31.81 -13.20 31.54
N GLN A 7 32.76 -12.43 30.99
CA GLN A 7 33.30 -11.24 31.64
C GLN A 7 32.22 -10.15 31.83
N LYS A 8 31.38 -9.92 30.80
CA LYS A 8 30.26 -8.98 30.90
C LYS A 8 29.18 -9.40 31.92
N LEU A 9 28.95 -10.70 32.08
CA LEU A 9 28.03 -11.21 33.09
C LEU A 9 28.59 -11.08 34.50
N LEU A 10 29.89 -11.28 34.68
CA LEU A 10 30.58 -11.03 35.95
C LEU A 10 30.50 -9.58 36.38
N GLU A 11 30.79 -8.65 35.43
CA GLU A 11 30.69 -7.21 35.65
C GLU A 11 29.27 -6.77 36.04
N GLN A 12 28.24 -7.29 35.37
CA GLN A 12 26.85 -7.05 35.74
C GLN A 12 26.45 -7.60 37.09
N TYR A 13 27.03 -8.76 37.49
CA TYR A 13 26.81 -9.34 38.80
C TYR A 13 27.46 -8.50 39.91
N ASP A 14 28.70 -8.06 39.71
CA ASP A 14 29.42 -7.21 40.64
C ASP A 14 28.73 -5.85 40.83
N ASP A 15 28.26 -5.22 39.72
CA ASP A 15 27.49 -3.99 39.77
C ASP A 15 26.15 -4.16 40.53
N ALA A 16 25.46 -5.27 40.33
CA ALA A 16 24.23 -5.55 41.03
C ALA A 16 24.45 -5.85 42.52
N ALA A 17 25.51 -6.60 42.84
CA ALA A 17 25.89 -6.89 44.23
C ALA A 17 26.28 -5.63 44.97
N PHE A 18 27.08 -4.75 44.33
CA PHE A 18 27.47 -3.48 44.88
C PHE A 18 26.24 -2.55 45.10
N ALA A 19 25.29 -2.51 44.15
CA ALA A 19 24.08 -1.71 44.28
C ALA A 19 23.23 -2.17 45.48
N LEU A 20 23.08 -3.51 45.70
CA LEU A 20 22.37 -4.03 46.85
C LEU A 20 23.05 -3.67 48.17
N LEU A 21 24.37 -3.79 48.23
CA LEU A 21 25.14 -3.45 49.44
C LEU A 21 25.09 -1.96 49.77
N MET A 22 25.09 -1.11 48.74
CA MET A 22 24.93 0.34 48.92
C MET A 22 23.50 0.73 49.31
N ASP A 23 22.49 -0.03 48.88
CA ASP A 23 21.09 0.22 49.27
C ASP A 23 20.88 -0.12 50.76
N GLU A 24 21.38 -1.27 51.21
CA GLU A 24 21.38 -1.70 52.63
C GLU A 24 22.14 -0.70 53.54
N TYR A 25 23.35 -0.30 53.11
CA TYR A 25 24.14 0.69 53.84
C TYR A 25 23.42 2.07 53.92
N ALA A 26 22.76 2.49 52.82
CA ALA A 26 22.02 3.75 52.78
C ALA A 26 20.77 3.73 53.68
N GLU A 27 20.10 2.58 53.82
CA GLU A 27 18.98 2.42 54.73
C GLU A 27 19.42 2.50 56.20
N GLU A 28 20.51 1.79 56.56
CA GLU A 28 21.04 1.77 57.93
C GLU A 28 21.57 3.15 58.34
N GLU A 29 22.38 3.79 57.49
CA GLU A 29 22.94 5.11 57.72
C GLU A 29 21.85 6.20 57.75
N GLY A 30 20.86 6.06 56.84
CA GLY A 30 19.68 6.93 56.82
C GLY A 30 18.85 6.86 58.12
N ALA A 31 18.64 5.65 58.62
CA ALA A 31 17.93 5.47 59.94
C ALA A 31 18.72 6.07 61.11
N ARG A 32 20.05 5.90 61.10
CA ARG A 32 20.92 6.50 62.12
C ARG A 32 20.87 8.04 62.09
N LEU A 33 21.03 8.62 60.93
CA LEU A 33 20.96 10.08 60.76
C LEU A 33 19.61 10.67 61.11
N MET A 34 18.52 9.94 60.81
CA MET A 34 17.17 10.39 61.22
C MET A 34 17.00 10.36 62.70
N ALA A 35 17.49 9.31 63.43
CA ALA A 35 17.45 9.25 64.89
C ALA A 35 18.28 10.36 65.52
N GLU A 36 19.48 10.63 65.02
CA GLU A 36 20.33 11.73 65.46
C GLU A 36 19.64 13.11 65.27
N PHE A 37 18.99 13.28 64.11
CA PHE A 37 18.24 14.53 63.82
C PHE A 37 17.06 14.72 64.74
N GLU A 38 16.25 13.69 64.98
CA GLU A 38 15.13 13.73 65.91
C GLU A 38 15.58 14.05 67.33
N ALA A 39 16.70 13.46 67.79
CA ALA A 39 17.29 13.76 69.10
C ALA A 39 17.75 15.23 69.19
N ALA A 40 18.44 15.73 68.17
CA ALA A 40 18.87 17.13 68.08
C ALA A 40 17.69 18.12 68.03
N GLN A 41 16.60 17.72 67.33
CA GLN A 41 15.37 18.50 67.30
C GLN A 41 14.68 18.58 68.67
N ALA A 42 14.60 17.47 69.37
CA ALA A 42 14.05 17.44 70.72
C ALA A 42 14.86 18.28 71.72
N ALA A 43 16.19 18.36 71.49
CA ALA A 43 17.10 19.21 72.27
C ALA A 43 17.10 20.67 71.89
N GLY A 44 16.33 21.09 70.88
CA GLY A 44 16.29 22.48 70.39
C GLY A 44 17.60 22.93 69.69
N GLN A 45 18.48 22.01 69.32
CA GLN A 45 19.79 22.27 68.73
C GLN A 45 19.83 22.28 67.21
N VAL A 46 18.69 22.05 66.55
CA VAL A 46 18.64 22.00 65.10
C VAL A 46 18.63 23.42 64.53
N PRO A 47 19.67 23.86 63.80
CA PRO A 47 19.65 25.13 63.15
C PRO A 47 18.54 25.20 62.10
N GLN A 48 17.78 26.30 62.07
CA GLN A 48 16.78 26.51 61.04
C GLN A 48 17.47 26.54 59.65
N MET A 49 16.94 25.71 58.72
CA MET A 49 17.44 25.69 57.37
C MET A 49 17.25 27.05 56.69
N PRO A 50 18.27 27.64 56.07
CA PRO A 50 18.09 28.87 55.30
C PRO A 50 17.01 28.71 54.23
N ALA A 51 16.09 29.68 54.16
CA ALA A 51 14.96 29.64 53.24
C ALA A 51 15.39 29.41 51.76
N GLU A 52 16.52 29.92 51.36
CA GLU A 52 17.12 29.73 50.05
C GLU A 52 17.49 28.26 49.77
N LEU A 53 18.01 27.55 50.76
CA LEU A 53 18.38 26.15 50.64
C LEU A 53 17.15 25.25 50.56
N ASP A 54 16.13 25.54 51.32
CA ASP A 54 14.83 24.81 51.25
C ASP A 54 14.19 24.98 49.90
N GLU A 55 14.22 26.18 49.31
CA GLU A 55 13.69 26.43 47.97
C GLU A 55 14.48 25.72 46.90
N GLN A 56 15.81 25.66 46.99
CA GLN A 56 16.65 24.90 46.06
C GLN A 56 16.36 23.41 46.12
N CYS A 57 16.24 22.83 47.31
CA CYS A 57 15.88 21.41 47.50
C CYS A 57 14.49 21.10 46.90
N ARG A 58 13.50 21.94 47.17
CA ARG A 58 12.16 21.79 46.59
C ARG A 58 12.16 21.86 45.06
N ARG A 59 12.97 22.74 44.47
CA ARG A 59 13.14 22.85 43.01
C ARG A 59 13.78 21.57 42.42
N MET A 60 14.81 21.03 43.09
CA MET A 60 15.43 19.76 42.65
C MET A 60 14.44 18.59 42.73
N ILE A 61 13.71 18.44 43.83
CA ILE A 61 12.74 17.38 43.98
C ILE A 61 11.62 17.49 42.95
N ARG A 62 11.12 18.69 42.66
CA ARG A 62 10.12 18.88 41.59
C ARG A 62 10.64 18.50 40.23
N ARG A 63 11.90 18.88 39.90
CA ARG A 63 12.55 18.51 38.63
C ARG A 63 12.70 16.98 38.50
N ASP A 64 13.13 16.30 39.54
CA ASP A 64 13.32 14.86 39.50
C ASP A 64 11.98 14.11 39.39
N ARG A 65 10.97 14.52 40.13
CA ARG A 65 9.60 13.99 39.99
C ARG A 65 9.04 14.23 38.59
N ALA A 66 9.25 15.38 37.99
CA ALA A 66 8.83 15.68 36.61
C ALA A 66 9.52 14.78 35.59
N LYS A 67 10.85 14.57 35.73
CA LYS A 67 11.61 13.65 34.87
C LYS A 67 11.14 12.21 34.99
N LYS A 68 10.87 11.72 36.23
CA LYS A 68 10.36 10.35 36.44
C LYS A 68 8.97 10.18 35.85
N ARG A 69 8.05 11.14 36.03
CA ARG A 69 6.72 11.11 35.42
C ARG A 69 6.78 11.16 33.91
N GLY A 70 7.64 11.97 33.31
CA GLY A 70 7.85 12.04 31.85
C GLY A 70 8.33 10.71 31.28
N LYS A 71 9.30 10.04 31.92
CA LYS A 71 9.79 8.72 31.48
C LYS A 71 8.72 7.62 31.58
N GLN A 72 7.88 7.65 32.63
CA GLN A 72 6.77 6.69 32.78
C GLN A 72 5.67 6.94 31.73
N ALA A 73 5.28 8.20 31.51
CA ALA A 73 4.32 8.57 30.49
C ALA A 73 4.80 8.17 29.09
N ALA A 74 6.07 8.42 28.74
CA ALA A 74 6.65 8.04 27.46
C ALA A 74 6.64 6.51 27.24
N ARG A 75 6.94 5.70 28.29
CA ARG A 75 6.87 4.23 28.21
C ARG A 75 5.43 3.74 28.00
N SER A 76 4.46 4.32 28.68
CA SER A 76 3.04 3.97 28.54
C SER A 76 2.53 4.37 27.15
N PHE A 77 2.88 5.56 26.69
CA PHE A 77 2.50 6.05 25.36
C PHE A 77 3.06 5.15 24.25
N ARG A 78 4.32 4.73 24.34
CA ARG A 78 4.93 3.80 23.36
C ARG A 78 4.17 2.47 23.29
N LYS A 79 3.74 1.91 24.42
CA LYS A 79 2.94 0.67 24.44
C LYS A 79 1.59 0.83 23.77
N VAL A 80 0.90 1.95 23.99
CA VAL A 80 -0.39 2.26 23.37
C VAL A 80 -0.21 2.53 21.88
N ALA A 81 0.81 3.29 21.49
CA ALA A 81 1.11 3.59 20.09
C ALA A 81 1.39 2.33 19.25
N VAL A 82 2.14 1.36 19.79
CA VAL A 82 2.38 0.08 19.11
C VAL A 82 1.08 -0.71 18.91
N LYS A 83 0.22 -0.78 19.94
CA LYS A 83 -1.08 -1.46 19.82
C LYS A 83 -1.99 -0.79 18.80
N ALA A 84 -2.02 0.55 18.80
CA ALA A 84 -2.79 1.32 17.82
C ALA A 84 -2.27 1.10 16.39
N ALA A 85 -0.95 1.10 16.18
CA ALA A 85 -0.36 0.82 14.87
C ALA A 85 -0.72 -0.56 14.33
N VAL A 86 -0.68 -1.59 15.18
CA VAL A 86 -1.11 -2.96 14.80
C VAL A 86 -2.60 -2.99 14.43
N ALA A 87 -3.46 -2.33 15.21
CA ALA A 87 -4.89 -2.26 14.92
C ALA A 87 -5.17 -1.57 13.58
N VAL A 88 -4.45 -0.50 13.25
CA VAL A 88 -4.56 0.21 11.96
C VAL A 88 -4.12 -0.70 10.81
N LEU A 89 -3.00 -1.43 10.95
CA LEU A 89 -2.54 -2.37 9.92
C LEU A 89 -3.55 -3.50 9.67
N VAL A 90 -4.14 -4.06 10.73
CA VAL A 90 -5.19 -5.09 10.61
C VAL A 90 -6.43 -4.51 9.92
N PHE A 91 -6.83 -3.29 10.27
CA PHE A 91 -7.97 -2.62 9.63
C PHE A 91 -7.73 -2.36 8.14
N ILE A 92 -6.54 -1.87 7.77
CA ILE A 92 -6.15 -1.68 6.36
C ILE A 92 -6.21 -3.03 5.62
N GLY A 93 -5.65 -4.10 6.19
CA GLY A 93 -5.69 -5.43 5.58
C GLY A 93 -7.12 -5.95 5.37
N LEU A 94 -8.02 -5.79 6.35
CA LEU A 94 -9.43 -6.15 6.22
C LEU A 94 -10.15 -5.30 5.17
N MET A 95 -9.91 -3.99 5.15
CA MET A 95 -10.50 -3.10 4.14
C MET A 95 -10.04 -3.45 2.74
N THR A 96 -8.76 -3.78 2.56
CA THR A 96 -8.23 -4.19 1.25
C THR A 96 -8.91 -5.45 0.74
N THR A 97 -9.14 -6.46 1.61
CA THR A 97 -9.85 -7.68 1.21
C THR A 97 -11.31 -7.43 0.84
N VAL A 98 -12.01 -6.55 1.57
CA VAL A 98 -13.41 -6.18 1.26
C VAL A 98 -13.48 -5.42 -0.07
N VAL A 99 -12.61 -4.44 -0.29
CA VAL A 99 -12.57 -3.65 -1.52
C VAL A 99 -12.30 -4.53 -2.75
N MET A 100 -11.36 -5.49 -2.63
CA MET A 100 -11.04 -6.40 -3.75
C MET A 100 -12.12 -7.46 -4.01
N SER A 101 -13.03 -7.69 -3.06
CA SER A 101 -14.11 -8.69 -3.21
C SER A 101 -15.43 -8.11 -3.76
N VAL A 102 -15.54 -6.78 -3.89
CA VAL A 102 -16.76 -6.11 -4.36
C VAL A 102 -16.46 -5.35 -5.64
N ASP A 103 -16.99 -5.80 -6.77
CA ASP A 103 -16.75 -5.21 -8.10
C ASP A 103 -17.05 -3.70 -8.14
N ALA A 104 -18.11 -3.25 -7.47
CA ALA A 104 -18.48 -1.83 -7.39
C ALA A 104 -17.44 -0.94 -6.68
N LEU A 105 -16.55 -1.52 -5.86
CA LEU A 105 -15.48 -0.79 -5.16
C LEU A 105 -14.12 -0.95 -5.85
N ARG A 106 -14.00 -1.92 -6.76
CA ARG A 106 -12.79 -2.22 -7.51
C ARG A 106 -12.51 -1.17 -8.58
N VAL A 107 -13.57 -0.73 -9.28
CA VAL A 107 -13.48 0.27 -10.35
C VAL A 107 -12.81 1.59 -9.89
N PRO A 108 -13.16 2.20 -8.72
CA PRO A 108 -12.48 3.41 -8.25
C PRO A 108 -10.99 3.24 -7.92
N ILE A 109 -10.53 2.00 -7.69
CA ILE A 109 -9.11 1.74 -7.40
C ILE A 109 -8.29 1.75 -8.67
N LEU A 110 -8.86 1.37 -9.80
CA LEU A 110 -8.23 1.51 -11.12
C LEU A 110 -7.93 2.97 -11.45
N GLU A 111 -8.76 3.92 -11.04
CA GLU A 111 -8.46 5.36 -11.18
C GLU A 111 -7.13 5.76 -10.53
N LEU A 112 -6.73 5.09 -9.46
CA LEU A 112 -5.45 5.32 -8.77
C LEU A 112 -4.24 4.72 -9.50
N ILE A 113 -4.47 3.76 -10.38
CA ILE A 113 -3.43 3.04 -11.15
C ILE A 113 -3.27 3.63 -12.55
N VAL A 114 -4.31 4.29 -13.06
CA VAL A 114 -4.30 4.93 -14.37
C VAL A 114 -3.84 6.38 -14.24
N GLU A 115 -2.67 6.68 -14.78
CA GLU A 115 -2.16 8.04 -14.85
C GLU A 115 -2.68 8.71 -16.12
N HIS A 116 -3.42 9.82 -15.95
CA HIS A 116 -3.89 10.64 -17.05
C HIS A 116 -2.88 11.74 -17.40
N HIS A 117 -2.49 11.78 -18.65
CA HIS A 117 -1.68 12.83 -19.25
C HIS A 117 -2.52 13.60 -20.26
N GLU A 118 -2.08 14.79 -20.68
CA GLU A 118 -2.83 15.64 -21.61
C GLU A 118 -3.17 14.96 -22.95
N ARG A 119 -2.38 13.97 -23.37
CA ARG A 119 -2.52 13.30 -24.67
C ARG A 119 -2.73 11.79 -24.59
N TYR A 120 -2.41 11.17 -23.49
CA TYR A 120 -2.54 9.72 -23.34
C TYR A 120 -2.84 9.33 -21.90
N SER A 121 -3.40 8.16 -21.72
CA SER A 121 -3.49 7.52 -20.42
C SER A 121 -2.56 6.31 -20.34
N SER A 122 -1.97 6.08 -19.20
CA SER A 122 -1.13 4.91 -18.95
C SER A 122 -1.69 4.02 -17.86
N ILE A 123 -1.66 2.71 -18.08
CA ILE A 123 -2.02 1.71 -17.09
C ILE A 123 -0.72 1.11 -16.55
N ASN A 124 -0.47 1.29 -15.27
CA ASN A 124 0.66 0.68 -14.57
C ASN A 124 0.31 -0.75 -14.16
N ILE A 125 0.98 -1.71 -14.77
CA ILE A 125 0.76 -3.12 -14.52
C ILE A 125 2.00 -3.66 -13.81
N GLY A 126 1.81 -4.12 -12.57
CA GLY A 126 2.90 -4.75 -11.82
C GLY A 126 3.46 -5.95 -12.58
N SER A 127 4.79 -6.00 -12.74
CA SER A 127 5.47 -7.07 -13.48
C SER A 127 5.15 -8.44 -12.85
N GLN A 128 4.36 -9.23 -13.52
CA GLN A 128 4.10 -10.61 -13.15
C GLN A 128 4.75 -11.54 -14.20
N ASN A 129 5.73 -12.35 -13.75
CA ASN A 129 6.26 -13.48 -14.54
C ASN A 129 5.20 -14.59 -14.61
N LYS A 130 4.15 -14.41 -15.40
CA LYS A 130 3.16 -15.47 -15.65
C LYS A 130 3.49 -16.19 -16.95
N PRO A 131 3.24 -17.53 -17.02
CA PRO A 131 3.35 -18.25 -18.26
C PRO A 131 2.35 -17.67 -19.27
N THR A 132 2.82 -17.42 -20.48
CA THR A 132 1.97 -16.92 -21.57
C THR A 132 1.06 -18.02 -22.04
N PRO A 133 -0.23 -17.80 -22.20
CA PRO A 133 -1.04 -18.67 -23.01
C PRO A 133 -0.48 -18.67 -24.44
N GLU A 134 -0.32 -19.85 -25.03
CA GLU A 134 -0.03 -19.99 -26.46
C GLU A 134 -1.29 -19.54 -27.20
N LEU A 135 -1.21 -18.37 -27.82
CA LEU A 135 -2.26 -17.89 -28.69
C LEU A 135 -2.23 -18.70 -29.97
N ASN A 136 -3.34 -19.33 -30.29
CA ASN A 136 -3.48 -20.10 -31.52
C ASN A 136 -3.48 -19.14 -32.70
N GLU A 137 -2.37 -19.10 -33.44
CA GLU A 137 -2.05 -18.09 -34.47
C GLU A 137 -2.94 -18.18 -35.74
N ALA A 138 -3.89 -19.10 -35.78
CA ALA A 138 -4.52 -19.48 -37.03
C ALA A 138 -5.74 -18.65 -37.45
N GLU A 139 -6.40 -17.97 -36.53
CA GLU A 139 -7.66 -17.28 -36.82
C GLU A 139 -7.74 -15.91 -36.12
N ASP A 140 -8.15 -14.89 -36.86
CA ASP A 140 -8.45 -13.57 -36.35
C ASP A 140 -9.65 -13.65 -35.39
N PRO A 141 -9.46 -13.31 -34.09
CA PRO A 141 -10.48 -13.56 -33.06
C PRO A 141 -11.71 -12.67 -33.19
N ILE A 142 -11.67 -11.57 -33.93
CA ILE A 142 -12.78 -10.62 -34.00
C ILE A 142 -13.58 -10.69 -35.31
N THR A 143 -13.08 -11.36 -36.35
CA THR A 143 -13.70 -11.39 -37.67
C THR A 143 -15.19 -11.77 -37.65
N GLN A 144 -15.61 -12.66 -36.77
CA GLN A 144 -17.00 -13.10 -36.67
C GLN A 144 -17.92 -12.13 -35.90
N PHE A 145 -17.36 -11.16 -35.21
CA PHE A 145 -18.11 -10.25 -34.31
C PHE A 145 -18.20 -8.83 -34.88
N VAL A 146 -17.35 -8.45 -35.81
CA VAL A 146 -17.42 -7.14 -36.45
C VAL A 146 -18.73 -6.94 -37.19
N PRO A 147 -19.30 -5.73 -37.22
CA PRO A 147 -20.53 -5.45 -37.95
C PRO A 147 -20.43 -5.83 -39.43
N SER A 148 -21.59 -6.15 -40.04
CA SER A 148 -21.65 -6.41 -41.48
C SER A 148 -21.16 -5.20 -42.29
N GLY A 149 -20.32 -5.45 -43.28
CA GLY A 149 -19.71 -4.38 -44.10
C GLY A 149 -18.26 -4.10 -43.77
N TYR A 150 -17.79 -4.58 -42.61
CA TYR A 150 -16.38 -4.55 -42.30
C TYR A 150 -15.69 -5.82 -42.77
N TYR A 151 -14.45 -5.69 -43.27
CA TYR A 151 -13.61 -6.79 -43.73
C TYR A 151 -12.20 -6.63 -43.17
N SER A 152 -11.53 -7.74 -42.88
CA SER A 152 -10.16 -7.76 -42.38
C SER A 152 -9.20 -7.20 -43.45
N THR A 153 -8.53 -6.11 -43.10
CA THR A 153 -7.51 -5.47 -43.95
C THR A 153 -6.11 -5.81 -43.50
N PHE A 154 -5.94 -6.12 -42.22
CA PHE A 154 -4.68 -6.48 -41.64
C PHE A 154 -4.89 -7.42 -40.45
N TYR A 155 -4.10 -8.50 -40.43
CA TYR A 155 -4.00 -9.40 -39.30
C TYR A 155 -2.56 -9.80 -39.07
N LYS A 156 -2.09 -9.67 -37.86
CA LYS A 156 -0.74 -10.11 -37.46
C LYS A 156 -0.84 -10.81 -36.10
N SER A 157 -0.23 -11.99 -36.04
CA SER A 157 0.01 -12.72 -34.80
C SER A 157 1.50 -13.01 -34.66
N ASP A 158 2.10 -12.69 -33.52
CA ASP A 158 3.53 -12.86 -33.26
C ASP A 158 3.80 -13.07 -31.78
N GLY A 159 4.01 -14.31 -31.36
CA GLY A 159 4.59 -14.68 -30.07
C GLY A 159 3.99 -14.06 -28.80
N GLY A 160 2.70 -13.72 -28.81
CA GLY A 160 2.00 -13.08 -27.68
C GLY A 160 1.50 -11.67 -27.95
N TYR A 161 1.50 -11.27 -29.22
CA TYR A 161 0.85 -10.06 -29.72
C TYR A 161 -0.06 -10.41 -30.89
N ILE A 162 -1.29 -9.96 -30.86
CA ILE A 162 -2.23 -10.01 -31.99
C ILE A 162 -2.67 -8.58 -32.28
N ASN A 163 -2.66 -8.22 -33.55
CA ASN A 163 -3.29 -7.00 -34.06
C ASN A 163 -4.20 -7.38 -35.24
N SER A 164 -5.43 -6.94 -35.17
CA SER A 164 -6.43 -7.15 -36.21
C SER A 164 -7.12 -5.84 -36.55
N LEU A 165 -7.06 -5.44 -37.81
CA LEU A 165 -7.67 -4.24 -38.33
C LEU A 165 -8.74 -4.59 -39.36
N HIS A 166 -9.95 -4.12 -39.15
CA HIS A 166 -11.09 -4.23 -40.05
C HIS A 166 -11.51 -2.87 -40.54
N CYS A 167 -11.74 -2.72 -41.83
CA CYS A 167 -12.23 -1.49 -42.43
C CYS A 167 -13.52 -1.76 -43.23
N ASN A 168 -14.31 -0.75 -43.45
CA ASN A 168 -15.45 -0.77 -44.37
C ASN A 168 -15.15 0.10 -45.64
N ASP A 169 -16.11 0.17 -46.54
CA ASP A 169 -15.95 0.88 -47.82
C ASP A 169 -15.89 2.43 -47.69
N VAL A 170 -16.16 2.96 -46.50
CA VAL A 170 -16.09 4.41 -46.20
C VAL A 170 -14.92 4.78 -45.29
N ASP A 171 -13.93 3.91 -45.22
CA ASP A 171 -12.70 4.07 -44.42
C ASP A 171 -12.91 4.15 -42.90
N GLU A 172 -14.08 3.74 -42.39
CA GLU A 172 -14.28 3.52 -40.99
C GLU A 172 -13.57 2.22 -40.58
N TRP A 173 -13.06 2.18 -39.37
CA TRP A 173 -12.21 1.07 -38.93
C TRP A 173 -12.51 0.62 -37.50
N ILE A 174 -12.21 -0.65 -37.25
CA ILE A 174 -12.18 -1.32 -35.96
C ILE A 174 -10.82 -2.00 -35.80
N ASN A 175 -10.10 -1.66 -34.76
CA ASN A 175 -8.82 -2.26 -34.45
C ASN A 175 -8.89 -3.01 -33.13
N PHE A 176 -8.35 -4.22 -33.11
CA PHE A 176 -8.22 -5.03 -31.91
C PHE A 176 -6.77 -5.44 -31.70
N ASP A 177 -6.24 -5.09 -30.54
CA ASP A 177 -4.93 -5.51 -30.08
C ASP A 177 -5.05 -6.42 -28.87
N MET A 178 -4.30 -7.48 -28.87
CA MET A 178 -4.10 -8.34 -27.72
C MET A 178 -2.60 -8.49 -27.48
N MET A 179 -2.14 -8.11 -26.30
CA MET A 179 -0.72 -8.11 -26.01
C MET A 179 -0.42 -8.49 -24.57
N ARG A 180 0.78 -8.98 -24.34
CA ARG A 180 1.26 -9.19 -22.97
C ARG A 180 1.41 -7.86 -22.24
N ALA A 181 0.90 -7.83 -21.01
CA ALA A 181 1.13 -6.71 -20.12
C ALA A 181 2.64 -6.58 -19.84
N HIS A 182 3.19 -5.43 -20.18
CA HIS A 182 4.49 -4.96 -19.74
C HIS A 182 4.28 -3.96 -18.63
N ASN A 183 5.32 -3.46 -18.02
CA ASN A 183 5.24 -2.57 -16.83
C ASN A 183 4.31 -1.36 -17.01
N GLU A 184 4.13 -0.87 -18.22
CA GLU A 184 3.28 0.28 -18.55
C GLU A 184 2.68 0.09 -19.94
N TYR A 185 1.36 0.27 -20.06
CA TYR A 185 0.66 0.34 -21.34
C TYR A 185 0.09 1.74 -21.55
N ARG A 186 0.34 2.33 -22.71
CA ARG A 186 -0.12 3.67 -23.06
C ARG A 186 -1.10 3.61 -24.22
N PHE A 187 -2.18 4.34 -24.13
CA PHE A 187 -3.17 4.48 -25.20
C PHE A 187 -3.60 5.94 -25.33
N ASP A 188 -3.99 6.31 -26.55
CA ASP A 188 -4.38 7.68 -26.86
C ASP A 188 -5.71 8.05 -26.16
N THR A 189 -5.71 9.18 -25.49
CA THR A 189 -6.88 9.76 -24.82
C THR A 189 -6.98 11.26 -25.06
N GLU A 190 -6.31 11.78 -26.09
CA GLU A 190 -6.33 13.20 -26.40
C GLU A 190 -7.77 13.66 -26.72
N GLY A 191 -8.30 14.55 -25.91
CA GLY A 191 -9.66 15.06 -26.05
C GLY A 191 -10.78 14.09 -25.69
N ALA A 192 -10.48 12.87 -25.21
CA ALA A 192 -11.46 11.88 -24.81
C ALA A 192 -11.90 12.04 -23.35
N VAL A 193 -13.13 11.62 -23.06
CA VAL A 193 -13.63 11.46 -21.69
C VAL A 193 -13.43 10.02 -21.26
N CYS A 194 -12.62 9.81 -20.21
CA CYS A 194 -12.33 8.47 -19.69
C CYS A 194 -13.38 8.03 -18.66
N GLU A 195 -13.91 6.82 -18.83
CA GLU A 195 -14.82 6.16 -17.91
C GLU A 195 -14.20 4.83 -17.45
N TYR A 196 -14.32 4.54 -16.16
CA TYR A 196 -13.91 3.25 -15.59
C TYR A 196 -15.12 2.34 -15.48
N LEU A 197 -14.96 1.12 -15.97
CA LEU A 197 -16.04 0.14 -16.00
C LEU A 197 -15.50 -1.29 -15.91
N SER A 198 -16.38 -2.26 -15.87
CA SER A 198 -16.02 -3.69 -15.94
C SER A 198 -16.63 -4.33 -17.17
N VAL A 199 -15.82 -5.07 -17.92
CA VAL A 199 -16.26 -5.88 -19.07
C VAL A 199 -16.18 -7.35 -18.68
N MET A 200 -17.31 -7.99 -18.47
CA MET A 200 -17.40 -9.42 -18.08
C MET A 200 -16.53 -9.78 -16.86
N GLY A 201 -16.40 -8.85 -15.89
CA GLY A 201 -15.60 -9.04 -14.70
C GLY A 201 -14.14 -8.59 -14.80
N TYR A 202 -13.68 -8.21 -15.98
CA TYR A 202 -12.36 -7.59 -16.18
C TYR A 202 -12.42 -6.09 -15.96
N ASP A 203 -11.43 -5.54 -15.30
CA ASP A 203 -11.30 -4.10 -15.13
C ASP A 203 -10.97 -3.44 -16.47
N ALA A 204 -11.69 -2.36 -16.80
CA ALA A 204 -11.60 -1.70 -18.10
C ALA A 204 -11.64 -0.18 -18.00
N VAL A 205 -10.99 0.48 -18.96
CA VAL A 205 -11.04 1.92 -19.17
C VAL A 205 -11.60 2.18 -20.56
N LEU A 206 -12.65 2.97 -20.64
CA LEU A 206 -13.25 3.43 -21.87
C LEU A 206 -12.91 4.92 -22.06
N ALA A 207 -12.22 5.25 -23.15
CA ALA A 207 -12.00 6.60 -23.60
C ALA A 207 -13.02 6.93 -24.70
N VAL A 208 -13.97 7.78 -24.38
CA VAL A 208 -15.01 8.23 -25.31
C VAL A 208 -14.50 9.47 -26.03
N GLY A 209 -14.06 9.28 -27.26
CA GLY A 209 -13.47 10.32 -28.13
C GLY A 209 -13.59 9.93 -29.58
N ASP A 210 -12.75 10.46 -30.42
CA ASP A 210 -12.57 10.08 -31.82
C ASP A 210 -11.08 9.78 -32.05
N PRO A 211 -10.71 8.48 -32.08
CA PRO A 211 -11.57 7.27 -31.97
C PRO A 211 -12.06 6.98 -30.55
N ILE A 212 -13.11 6.14 -30.44
CA ILE A 212 -13.49 5.54 -29.17
C ILE A 212 -12.56 4.35 -28.87
N VAL A 213 -12.05 4.26 -27.63
CA VAL A 213 -11.05 3.24 -27.22
C VAL A 213 -11.50 2.57 -25.94
N LEU A 214 -11.48 1.24 -25.92
CA LEU A 214 -11.73 0.42 -24.73
C LEU A 214 -10.51 -0.46 -24.46
N VAL A 215 -9.94 -0.33 -23.28
CA VAL A 215 -8.81 -1.15 -22.81
C VAL A 215 -9.24 -1.92 -21.59
N TRP A 216 -9.03 -3.24 -21.59
CA TRP A 216 -9.23 -4.07 -20.40
C TRP A 216 -8.04 -5.00 -20.16
N TYR A 217 -7.92 -5.42 -18.93
CA TYR A 217 -6.81 -6.23 -18.46
C TYR A 217 -7.30 -7.52 -17.80
N ASP A 218 -6.76 -8.64 -18.26
CA ASP A 218 -6.93 -9.93 -17.62
C ASP A 218 -5.75 -10.17 -16.66
N ASP A 219 -6.02 -10.05 -15.38
CA ASP A 219 -5.04 -10.23 -14.32
C ASP A 219 -4.63 -11.71 -14.12
N ILE A 220 -5.41 -12.66 -14.64
CA ILE A 220 -5.12 -14.09 -14.57
C ILE A 220 -4.10 -14.47 -15.63
N SER A 221 -4.33 -14.09 -16.89
CA SER A 221 -3.43 -14.39 -18.00
C SER A 221 -2.30 -13.38 -18.16
N GLY A 222 -2.44 -12.18 -17.61
CA GLY A 222 -1.50 -11.08 -17.78
C GLY A 222 -1.55 -10.45 -19.18
N ILE A 223 -2.74 -10.46 -19.80
CA ILE A 223 -2.96 -9.93 -21.15
C ILE A 223 -3.73 -8.62 -21.07
N ILE A 224 -3.30 -7.65 -21.87
CA ILE A 224 -4.03 -6.41 -22.17
C ILE A 224 -4.74 -6.59 -23.50
N TYR A 225 -5.97 -6.16 -23.54
CA TYR A 225 -6.80 -6.06 -24.71
C TYR A 225 -7.10 -4.60 -24.99
N ASN A 226 -6.95 -4.19 -26.23
CA ASN A 226 -7.33 -2.85 -26.70
C ASN A 226 -8.27 -3.00 -27.90
N LEU A 227 -9.44 -2.44 -27.79
CA LEU A 227 -10.43 -2.38 -28.86
C LEU A 227 -10.73 -0.91 -29.16
N SER A 228 -10.47 -0.48 -30.37
CA SER A 228 -10.70 0.89 -30.82
C SER A 228 -11.47 0.94 -32.12
N ALA A 229 -12.26 1.98 -32.31
CA ALA A 229 -13.07 2.16 -33.51
C ALA A 229 -13.29 3.64 -33.82
N SER A 230 -13.42 3.95 -35.12
CA SER A 230 -13.68 5.32 -35.58
C SER A 230 -15.17 5.70 -35.59
N ASP A 231 -16.08 4.73 -35.72
CA ASP A 231 -17.52 4.99 -35.88
C ASP A 231 -18.46 4.05 -35.12
N LEU A 232 -17.99 3.43 -34.06
CA LEU A 232 -18.87 2.66 -33.18
C LEU A 232 -19.41 3.52 -32.03
N SER A 233 -20.68 3.30 -31.66
CA SER A 233 -21.18 3.83 -30.40
C SER A 233 -20.57 3.10 -29.22
N LYS A 234 -20.62 3.72 -28.04
CA LYS A 234 -20.21 3.10 -26.79
C LYS A 234 -20.85 1.74 -26.56
N GLU A 235 -22.15 1.62 -26.82
CA GLU A 235 -22.93 0.40 -26.64
C GLU A 235 -22.47 -0.70 -27.58
N GLN A 236 -22.22 -0.36 -28.85
CA GLN A 236 -21.74 -1.30 -29.86
C GLN A 236 -20.31 -1.78 -29.54
N LEU A 237 -19.43 -0.89 -29.10
CA LEU A 237 -18.08 -1.25 -28.70
C LEU A 237 -18.06 -2.17 -27.49
N LEU A 238 -18.91 -1.93 -26.49
CA LEU A 238 -19.05 -2.79 -25.31
C LEU A 238 -19.64 -4.15 -25.66
N GLU A 239 -20.64 -4.22 -26.54
CA GLU A 239 -21.19 -5.47 -27.02
C GLU A 239 -20.15 -6.30 -27.79
N LEU A 240 -19.38 -5.66 -28.65
CA LEU A 240 -18.30 -6.29 -29.37
C LEU A 240 -17.23 -6.84 -28.41
N ALA A 241 -16.84 -6.06 -27.40
CA ALA A 241 -15.87 -6.50 -26.40
C ALA A 241 -16.39 -7.68 -25.57
N GLN A 242 -17.65 -7.70 -25.17
CA GLN A 242 -18.26 -8.81 -24.46
C GLN A 242 -18.25 -10.11 -25.29
N ASN A 243 -18.58 -10.02 -26.57
CA ASN A 243 -18.54 -11.17 -27.47
C ASN A 243 -17.11 -11.73 -27.64
N ILE A 244 -16.11 -10.85 -27.74
CA ILE A 244 -14.70 -11.22 -27.81
C ILE A 244 -14.27 -11.93 -26.53
N VAL A 245 -14.63 -11.40 -25.34
CA VAL A 245 -14.28 -12.00 -24.05
C VAL A 245 -14.88 -13.40 -23.93
N ILE A 246 -16.16 -13.59 -24.27
CA ILE A 246 -16.81 -14.90 -24.26
C ILE A 246 -16.06 -15.90 -25.15
N TYR A 247 -15.75 -15.51 -26.38
CA TYR A 247 -15.04 -16.34 -27.32
C TYR A 247 -13.64 -16.76 -26.83
N LEU A 248 -12.91 -15.81 -26.20
CA LEU A 248 -11.57 -16.10 -25.68
C LEU A 248 -11.60 -16.99 -24.45
N GLN A 249 -12.68 -16.99 -23.67
CA GLN A 249 -12.86 -17.88 -22.51
C GLN A 249 -13.25 -19.31 -22.90
N GLU A 250 -13.82 -19.52 -24.09
CA GLU A 250 -14.23 -20.84 -24.59
C GLU A 250 -13.11 -21.63 -25.29
N LYS A 251 -11.98 -20.97 -25.59
CA LYS A 251 -10.80 -21.58 -26.24
C LYS A 251 -9.68 -21.89 -25.25
#